data_821126dcdfa0b5e944de4491d75d65be
#
_entry.id   821126dcdfa0b5e944de4491d75d65be
#
_cell.length_a   1.000
_cell.length_b   1.000
_cell.length_c   1.000
_cell.angle_alpha   90.00
_cell.angle_beta   90.00
_cell.angle_gamma   90.00
#
_symmetry.space_group_name_H-M   'P 1'
#
loop_
_entity.id
_entity.type
_entity.pdbx_description
1 polymer ?
#
loop_
_entity_poly.entity_id
_entity_poly.type
_entity_poly.pdbx_seq_one_letter_code
_entity_poly.pdbx_strand_id
1 'polypeptide(L)'
;MGDTAKINTTLEELPTYSVSGKIVNSKNEPISHAKVSITGYTDYSTESGSDGTFIFPQVYQSNLYALTIERYGLSNDTLTLNVKNSNIVLDDIILKDKPLPPYSLQAEIQGEQVKLEWKEPMDTRLFRHDNGIHGGRLGTTGSTVKSVYGSVFRTPTKLTGMTWFTENYLTTHHTVNIFVFDLDTEGEPTSTILYSQTNVPNKDMEWSSFEFPEPINAPNGYMLALSYEGHVGLGLDTGEGPDYPFTEKTNCFSEDYTTGKFTYTEEHDIKRSLMIRGIGILSGEDELPPATTDKKYQVWRLTTEQKDTPEQWELL
;
A
#
# COMPACT_ATOMS: atom_id res chain seq x y z
N MET A 1 -0.84 -31.76 -50.54
CA MET A 1 -2.18 -31.18 -50.21
C MET A 1 -2.42 -31.54 -48.75
N GLY A 2 -2.45 -30.53 -47.87
CA GLY A 2 -2.72 -30.78 -46.44
C GLY A 2 -4.23 -30.81 -46.22
N ASP A 3 -4.71 -31.87 -45.56
CA ASP A 3 -6.11 -31.99 -45.15
C ASP A 3 -6.44 -30.92 -44.10
N THR A 4 -7.45 -30.08 -44.36
CA THR A 4 -7.97 -29.14 -43.42
C THR A 4 -9.05 -29.80 -42.58
N ALA A 5 -8.76 -30.09 -41.31
CA ALA A 5 -9.79 -30.55 -40.38
C ALA A 5 -10.70 -29.34 -39.97
N LYS A 6 -12.00 -29.46 -40.31
CA LYS A 6 -13.03 -28.53 -39.81
C LYS A 6 -13.58 -29.09 -38.50
N ILE A 7 -13.33 -28.39 -37.39
CA ILE A 7 -13.96 -28.70 -36.10
C ILE A 7 -15.15 -27.77 -35.93
N ASN A 8 -16.35 -28.33 -35.94
CA ASN A 8 -17.57 -27.60 -35.58
C ASN A 8 -17.78 -27.73 -34.09
N THR A 9 -17.57 -26.63 -33.37
CA THR A 9 -17.81 -26.52 -31.91
C THR A 9 -19.01 -25.63 -31.68
N THR A 10 -19.98 -26.10 -30.91
CA THR A 10 -21.06 -25.25 -30.39
C THR A 10 -20.54 -24.69 -29.04
N LEU A 11 -20.54 -23.39 -28.90
CA LEU A 11 -20.27 -22.73 -27.62
C LEU A 11 -21.57 -22.69 -26.82
N GLU A 12 -21.51 -23.22 -25.60
CA GLU A 12 -22.62 -23.11 -24.64
C GLU A 12 -22.32 -21.94 -23.69
N GLU A 13 -23.36 -21.22 -23.29
CA GLU A 13 -23.24 -20.14 -22.32
C GLU A 13 -22.87 -20.73 -20.95
N LEU A 14 -21.87 -20.15 -20.29
CA LEU A 14 -21.44 -20.60 -18.98
C LEU A 14 -22.52 -20.24 -17.94
N PRO A 15 -23.03 -21.20 -17.15
CA PRO A 15 -24.05 -20.92 -16.16
C PRO A 15 -23.60 -19.92 -15.09
N THR A 16 -24.56 -19.15 -14.59
CA THR A 16 -24.32 -18.24 -13.45
C THR A 16 -25.20 -18.64 -12.26
N TYR A 17 -24.69 -18.35 -11.05
CA TYR A 17 -25.39 -18.61 -9.80
C TYR A 17 -25.23 -17.42 -8.87
N SER A 18 -26.19 -17.22 -7.96
CA SER A 18 -26.03 -16.18 -6.95
C SER A 18 -25.11 -16.64 -5.81
N VAL A 19 -24.37 -15.68 -5.26
CA VAL A 19 -23.58 -15.85 -4.04
C VAL A 19 -24.01 -14.79 -3.05
N SER A 20 -24.42 -15.19 -1.86
CA SER A 20 -24.86 -14.29 -0.80
C SER A 20 -24.33 -14.71 0.56
N GLY A 21 -24.32 -13.78 1.51
CA GLY A 21 -23.90 -14.03 2.88
C GLY A 21 -24.20 -12.84 3.77
N LYS A 22 -23.79 -12.96 5.02
CA LYS A 22 -23.90 -11.92 6.03
C LYS A 22 -22.58 -11.75 6.76
N ILE A 23 -22.20 -10.50 7.02
CA ILE A 23 -20.98 -10.14 7.73
C ILE A 23 -21.36 -9.60 9.09
N VAL A 24 -20.71 -10.12 10.13
CA VAL A 24 -20.95 -9.75 11.52
C VAL A 24 -19.63 -9.56 12.25
N ASN A 25 -19.65 -8.85 13.38
CA ASN A 25 -18.52 -8.77 14.31
C ASN A 25 -18.51 -9.93 15.32
N SER A 26 -17.53 -9.94 16.22
CA SER A 26 -17.39 -10.97 17.28
C SER A 26 -18.55 -10.97 18.29
N LYS A 27 -19.40 -9.95 18.30
CA LYS A 27 -20.62 -9.86 19.13
C LYS A 27 -21.87 -10.23 18.36
N ASN A 28 -21.74 -10.73 17.11
CA ASN A 28 -22.82 -11.06 16.20
C ASN A 28 -23.67 -9.85 15.75
N GLU A 29 -23.07 -8.63 15.79
CA GLU A 29 -23.69 -7.42 15.28
C GLU A 29 -23.37 -7.25 13.78
N PRO A 30 -24.31 -6.80 12.94
CA PRO A 30 -24.09 -6.67 11.51
C PRO A 30 -23.06 -5.60 11.16
N ILE A 31 -22.24 -5.87 10.16
CA ILE A 31 -21.23 -4.95 9.65
C ILE A 31 -21.70 -4.39 8.30
N SER A 32 -21.96 -3.08 8.29
CA SER A 32 -22.33 -2.34 7.08
C SER A 32 -21.11 -1.83 6.32
N HIS A 33 -21.26 -1.56 5.02
CA HIS A 33 -20.22 -1.00 4.15
C HIS A 33 -18.91 -1.80 4.15
N ALA A 34 -18.96 -3.10 4.39
CA ALA A 34 -17.82 -3.96 4.14
C ALA A 34 -17.72 -4.21 2.64
N LYS A 35 -16.57 -3.93 2.05
CA LYS A 35 -16.29 -4.24 0.66
C LYS A 35 -16.13 -5.74 0.51
N VAL A 36 -16.92 -6.35 -0.35
CA VAL A 36 -16.87 -7.77 -0.68
C VAL A 36 -16.45 -7.91 -2.13
N SER A 37 -15.37 -8.63 -2.38
CA SER A 37 -14.85 -8.85 -3.72
C SER A 37 -14.69 -10.34 -4.01
N ILE A 38 -15.05 -10.76 -5.20
CA ILE A 38 -14.79 -12.10 -5.73
C ILE A 38 -13.76 -11.92 -6.86
N THR A 39 -12.64 -12.61 -6.77
CA THR A 39 -11.57 -12.59 -7.79
C THR A 39 -11.31 -13.99 -8.32
N GLY A 40 -11.02 -14.12 -9.62
CA GLY A 40 -10.74 -15.42 -10.24
C GLY A 40 -11.06 -15.46 -11.73
N TYR A 41 -12.01 -16.27 -12.15
CA TYR A 41 -12.40 -16.34 -13.56
C TYR A 41 -12.92 -15.00 -14.10
N THR A 42 -13.71 -14.30 -13.29
CA THR A 42 -14.17 -12.92 -13.51
C THR A 42 -14.26 -12.26 -12.15
N ASP A 43 -13.94 -10.97 -12.09
CA ASP A 43 -13.93 -10.21 -10.84
C ASP A 43 -15.29 -9.53 -10.62
N TYR A 44 -15.76 -9.58 -9.36
CA TYR A 44 -16.99 -8.95 -8.91
C TYR A 44 -16.73 -8.17 -7.63
N SER A 45 -17.48 -7.10 -7.40
CA SER A 45 -17.41 -6.34 -6.15
C SER A 45 -18.81 -5.84 -5.75
N THR A 46 -19.06 -5.83 -4.46
CA THR A 46 -20.27 -5.27 -3.83
C THR A 46 -19.94 -4.80 -2.43
N GLU A 47 -20.91 -4.20 -1.74
CA GLU A 47 -20.79 -3.80 -0.33
C GLU A 47 -21.91 -4.44 0.48
N SER A 48 -21.65 -4.67 1.78
CA SER A 48 -22.67 -5.14 2.70
C SER A 48 -23.64 -4.00 3.06
N GLY A 49 -24.92 -4.34 3.14
CA GLY A 49 -26.00 -3.45 3.57
C GLY A 49 -25.94 -3.14 5.08
N SER A 50 -26.87 -2.31 5.54
CA SER A 50 -26.99 -1.94 6.97
C SER A 50 -27.26 -3.12 7.91
N ASP A 51 -27.81 -4.22 7.38
CA ASP A 51 -28.05 -5.47 8.09
C ASP A 51 -26.90 -6.48 7.97
N GLY A 52 -25.78 -6.06 7.36
CA GLY A 52 -24.58 -6.87 7.10
C GLY A 52 -24.69 -7.81 5.90
N THR A 53 -25.85 -7.87 5.22
CA THR A 53 -26.04 -8.80 4.10
C THR A 53 -25.38 -8.29 2.82
N PHE A 54 -24.92 -9.21 1.98
CA PHE A 54 -24.44 -8.93 0.63
C PHE A 54 -24.94 -9.99 -0.36
N ILE A 55 -24.99 -9.63 -1.64
CA ILE A 55 -25.36 -10.53 -2.72
C ILE A 55 -24.66 -10.19 -4.03
N PHE A 56 -24.15 -11.22 -4.69
CA PHE A 56 -23.78 -11.22 -6.10
C PHE A 56 -24.84 -12.01 -6.85
N PRO A 57 -25.70 -11.38 -7.66
CA PRO A 57 -26.83 -12.07 -8.27
C PRO A 57 -26.42 -13.07 -9.36
N GLN A 58 -25.30 -12.83 -10.03
CA GLN A 58 -24.82 -13.63 -11.16
C GLN A 58 -23.30 -13.76 -11.11
N VAL A 59 -22.81 -14.91 -10.68
CA VAL A 59 -21.38 -15.28 -10.68
C VAL A 59 -21.23 -16.47 -11.61
N TYR A 60 -20.32 -16.41 -12.56
CA TYR A 60 -20.06 -17.53 -13.47
C TYR A 60 -19.61 -18.79 -12.73
N GLN A 61 -20.01 -19.93 -13.25
CA GLN A 61 -19.56 -21.21 -12.72
C GLN A 61 -18.02 -21.33 -12.80
N SER A 62 -17.37 -21.53 -11.66
CA SER A 62 -15.93 -21.77 -11.56
C SER A 62 -15.57 -22.40 -10.22
N ASN A 63 -14.46 -23.14 -10.18
CA ASN A 63 -13.92 -23.76 -8.98
C ASN A 63 -12.85 -22.91 -8.28
N LEU A 64 -12.45 -21.77 -8.86
CA LEU A 64 -11.29 -21.01 -8.46
C LEU A 64 -11.65 -19.54 -8.24
N TYR A 65 -12.49 -19.29 -7.26
CA TYR A 65 -12.71 -17.94 -6.77
C TYR A 65 -12.16 -17.76 -5.35
N ALA A 66 -11.60 -16.59 -5.10
CA ALA A 66 -11.34 -16.08 -3.77
C ALA A 66 -12.36 -14.97 -3.47
N LEU A 67 -13.07 -15.09 -2.35
CA LEU A 67 -13.94 -14.05 -1.82
C LEU A 67 -13.20 -13.36 -0.71
N THR A 68 -12.94 -12.06 -0.85
CA THR A 68 -12.25 -11.19 0.11
C THR A 68 -13.22 -10.21 0.72
N ILE A 69 -13.09 -9.95 2.01
CA ILE A 69 -13.93 -9.00 2.74
C ILE A 69 -13.01 -8.03 3.47
N GLU A 70 -13.27 -6.74 3.27
CA GLU A 70 -12.48 -5.65 3.84
C GLU A 70 -13.39 -4.62 4.50
N ARG A 71 -13.04 -4.20 5.72
CA ARG A 71 -13.71 -3.12 6.42
C ARG A 71 -12.72 -2.43 7.37
N TYR A 72 -12.68 -1.10 7.32
CA TYR A 72 -11.81 -0.32 8.19
C TYR A 72 -12.06 -0.65 9.68
N GLY A 73 -10.98 -0.88 10.41
CA GLY A 73 -11.00 -1.25 11.82
C GLY A 73 -11.21 -2.74 12.09
N LEU A 74 -11.43 -3.56 11.05
CA LEU A 74 -11.63 -5.01 11.16
C LEU A 74 -10.55 -5.78 10.40
N SER A 75 -10.33 -7.03 10.79
CA SER A 75 -9.45 -7.94 10.04
C SER A 75 -10.08 -8.27 8.71
N ASN A 76 -9.26 -8.28 7.66
CA ASN A 76 -9.67 -8.81 6.37
C ASN A 76 -9.78 -10.34 6.45
N ASP A 77 -10.74 -10.90 5.72
CA ASP A 77 -10.89 -12.34 5.60
C ASP A 77 -10.91 -12.75 4.11
N THR A 78 -10.45 -13.96 3.83
CA THR A 78 -10.43 -14.52 2.48
C THR A 78 -10.93 -15.95 2.51
N LEU A 79 -11.98 -16.23 1.75
CA LEU A 79 -12.60 -17.53 1.64
C LEU A 79 -12.43 -18.10 0.23
N THR A 80 -12.14 -19.38 0.13
CA THR A 80 -12.18 -20.07 -1.16
C THR A 80 -13.64 -20.34 -1.54
N LEU A 81 -14.04 -19.90 -2.72
CA LEU A 81 -15.39 -20.03 -3.21
C LEU A 81 -15.43 -20.95 -4.44
N ASN A 82 -16.38 -21.89 -4.43
CA ASN A 82 -16.57 -22.86 -5.48
C ASN A 82 -18.01 -22.78 -6.00
N VAL A 83 -18.19 -22.09 -7.13
CA VAL A 83 -19.50 -21.88 -7.75
C VAL A 83 -19.74 -22.96 -8.79
N LYS A 84 -20.58 -23.96 -8.47
CA LYS A 84 -20.82 -25.12 -9.34
C LYS A 84 -22.21 -25.15 -9.94
N ASN A 85 -23.17 -25.74 -9.25
CA ASN A 85 -24.44 -26.14 -9.82
C ASN A 85 -25.66 -25.54 -9.09
N SER A 86 -25.43 -24.61 -8.16
CA SER A 86 -26.49 -24.00 -7.35
C SER A 86 -26.09 -22.65 -6.81
N ASN A 87 -27.08 -21.88 -6.41
CA ASN A 87 -26.88 -20.67 -5.62
C ASN A 87 -26.20 -21.02 -4.31
N ILE A 88 -25.32 -20.10 -3.84
CA ILE A 88 -24.55 -20.24 -2.61
C ILE A 88 -25.06 -19.25 -1.60
N VAL A 89 -25.40 -19.74 -0.42
CA VAL A 89 -25.64 -18.92 0.77
C VAL A 89 -24.55 -19.28 1.77
N LEU A 90 -23.68 -18.34 2.04
CA LEU A 90 -22.58 -18.52 3.00
C LEU A 90 -23.12 -18.38 4.43
N ASP A 91 -22.52 -19.12 5.36
CA ASP A 91 -22.71 -18.89 6.79
C ASP A 91 -22.26 -17.48 7.17
N ASP A 92 -22.66 -17.00 8.35
CA ASP A 92 -22.25 -15.70 8.86
C ASP A 92 -20.72 -15.59 8.94
N ILE A 93 -20.17 -14.56 8.29
CA ILE A 93 -18.73 -14.32 8.24
C ILE A 93 -18.37 -13.35 9.37
N ILE A 94 -17.56 -13.83 10.31
CA ILE A 94 -17.20 -13.08 11.51
C ILE A 94 -15.87 -12.37 11.31
N LEU A 95 -15.91 -11.03 11.19
CA LEU A 95 -14.70 -10.22 11.21
C LEU A 95 -14.32 -9.84 12.65
N LYS A 96 -13.02 -9.86 12.95
CA LYS A 96 -12.45 -9.51 14.26
C LYS A 96 -11.93 -8.09 14.24
N ASP A 97 -11.93 -7.43 15.39
CA ASP A 97 -11.28 -6.13 15.55
C ASP A 97 -9.79 -6.22 15.17
N LYS A 98 -9.32 -5.28 14.37
CA LYS A 98 -7.93 -5.16 13.94
C LYS A 98 -7.22 -4.15 14.85
N PRO A 99 -6.16 -4.54 15.58
CA PRO A 99 -5.32 -3.59 16.28
C PRO A 99 -4.64 -2.68 15.26
N LEU A 100 -4.91 -1.38 15.34
CA LEU A 100 -4.28 -0.37 14.49
C LEU A 100 -3.33 0.46 15.37
N PRO A 101 -2.07 0.68 14.95
CA PRO A 101 -1.17 1.54 15.70
C PRO A 101 -1.67 2.99 15.67
N PRO A 102 -1.45 3.77 16.73
CA PRO A 102 -1.71 5.19 16.70
C PRO A 102 -0.82 5.86 15.65
N TYR A 103 -1.32 6.93 15.04
CA TYR A 103 -0.61 7.72 14.06
C TYR A 103 0.01 8.95 14.70
N SER A 104 1.20 9.37 14.23
CA SER A 104 1.91 10.58 14.69
C SER A 104 2.13 10.61 16.20
N LEU A 105 2.64 9.50 16.76
CA LEU A 105 2.98 9.43 18.18
C LEU A 105 4.16 10.38 18.49
N GLN A 106 3.93 11.30 19.43
CA GLN A 106 4.93 12.23 19.93
C GLN A 106 5.11 12.08 21.43
N ALA A 107 6.31 12.27 21.90
CA ALA A 107 6.66 12.23 23.32
C ALA A 107 7.45 13.49 23.71
N GLU A 108 7.02 14.19 24.75
CA GLU A 108 7.66 15.37 25.28
C GLU A 108 7.95 15.17 26.78
N ILE A 109 9.20 15.43 27.18
CA ILE A 109 9.59 15.38 28.59
C ILE A 109 9.19 16.69 29.28
N GLN A 110 8.31 16.60 30.27
CA GLN A 110 7.84 17.74 31.07
C GLN A 110 8.20 17.52 32.56
N GLY A 111 9.40 17.94 32.94
CA GLY A 111 9.94 17.69 34.28
C GLY A 111 10.20 16.20 34.54
N GLU A 112 9.50 15.60 35.49
CA GLU A 112 9.57 14.17 35.82
C GLU A 112 8.51 13.33 35.08
N GLN A 113 7.71 13.96 34.21
CA GLN A 113 6.63 13.31 33.46
C GLN A 113 6.97 13.29 31.98
N VAL A 114 6.39 12.32 31.26
CA VAL A 114 6.39 12.25 29.80
C VAL A 114 4.97 12.48 29.31
N LYS A 115 4.77 13.53 28.53
CA LYS A 115 3.53 13.76 27.81
C LYS A 115 3.57 12.98 26.51
N LEU A 116 2.54 12.15 26.25
CA LEU A 116 2.34 11.45 24.99
C LEU A 116 1.15 12.06 24.27
N GLU A 117 1.31 12.33 22.99
CA GLU A 117 0.25 12.77 22.09
C GLU A 117 0.27 11.86 20.85
N TRP A 118 -0.91 11.48 20.36
CA TRP A 118 -1.06 10.70 19.15
C TRP A 118 -2.38 11.03 18.46
N LYS A 119 -2.45 10.72 17.16
CA LYS A 119 -3.70 10.78 16.39
C LYS A 119 -4.35 9.40 16.34
N GLU A 120 -5.63 9.38 16.02
CA GLU A 120 -6.38 8.14 15.87
C GLU A 120 -5.75 7.24 14.80
N PRO A 121 -5.77 5.91 15.02
CA PRO A 121 -5.24 4.97 14.04
C PRO A 121 -5.90 5.10 12.69
N MET A 122 -5.11 4.88 11.64
CA MET A 122 -5.57 4.74 10.26
C MET A 122 -5.25 3.35 9.73
N ASP A 123 -6.13 2.75 8.94
CA ASP A 123 -5.88 1.47 8.28
C ASP A 123 -5.05 1.68 7.02
N THR A 124 -3.75 1.88 7.19
CA THR A 124 -2.83 2.17 6.11
C THR A 124 -2.43 0.93 5.34
N ARG A 125 -2.20 1.11 4.04
CA ARG A 125 -1.65 0.12 3.11
C ARG A 125 -0.25 0.52 2.68
N LEU A 126 0.53 -0.47 2.29
CA LEU A 126 1.83 -0.28 1.68
C LEU A 126 1.69 -0.30 0.15
N PHE A 127 1.97 0.83 -0.50
CA PHE A 127 2.01 0.95 -1.96
C PHE A 127 3.43 0.74 -2.44
N ARG A 128 3.65 -0.21 -3.34
CA ARG A 128 4.99 -0.56 -3.85
C ARG A 128 4.94 -1.10 -5.28
N HIS A 129 6.07 -0.99 -5.96
CA HIS A 129 6.35 -1.65 -7.25
C HIS A 129 7.44 -2.70 -7.12
N ASP A 130 8.32 -2.58 -6.13
CA ASP A 130 9.46 -3.48 -5.91
C ASP A 130 9.03 -4.82 -5.28
N ASN A 131 9.80 -5.87 -5.54
CA ASN A 131 9.59 -7.21 -4.98
C ASN A 131 10.15 -7.39 -3.55
N GLY A 132 10.82 -6.38 -3.00
CA GLY A 132 11.39 -6.39 -1.65
C GLY A 132 12.79 -6.98 -1.55
N ILE A 133 13.34 -7.54 -2.62
CA ILE A 133 14.67 -8.15 -2.66
C ILE A 133 15.62 -7.19 -3.35
N HIS A 134 16.61 -6.69 -2.61
CA HIS A 134 17.64 -5.79 -3.15
C HIS A 134 18.48 -6.52 -4.20
N GLY A 135 18.57 -5.93 -5.40
CA GLY A 135 19.27 -6.50 -6.54
C GLY A 135 20.32 -5.57 -7.18
N GLY A 136 20.43 -4.34 -6.67
CA GLY A 136 21.36 -3.35 -7.18
C GLY A 136 20.99 -1.94 -6.79
N ARG A 137 21.58 -0.96 -7.43
CA ARG A 137 21.33 0.46 -7.13
C ARG A 137 21.24 1.31 -8.40
N LEU A 138 20.50 2.41 -8.28
CA LEU A 138 20.48 3.51 -9.24
C LEU A 138 21.01 4.76 -8.54
N GLY A 139 21.90 5.46 -9.22
CA GLY A 139 22.43 6.74 -8.76
C GLY A 139 23.50 7.22 -9.71
N THR A 140 23.68 8.54 -9.78
CA THR A 140 24.72 9.17 -10.60
C THR A 140 25.75 9.83 -9.73
N THR A 141 26.99 9.85 -10.21
CA THR A 141 28.06 10.69 -9.66
C THR A 141 27.72 12.16 -9.90
N GLY A 142 27.80 12.97 -8.86
CA GLY A 142 27.56 14.42 -8.98
C GLY A 142 26.09 14.84 -8.96
N SER A 143 25.21 14.00 -8.38
CA SER A 143 23.82 14.40 -8.09
C SER A 143 23.80 15.69 -7.26
N THR A 144 22.87 16.55 -7.57
CA THR A 144 22.61 17.80 -6.84
C THR A 144 21.31 17.66 -6.05
N VAL A 145 21.06 18.57 -5.12
CA VAL A 145 19.79 18.63 -4.38
C VAL A 145 18.57 18.84 -5.29
N LYS A 146 18.77 19.22 -6.54
CA LYS A 146 17.71 19.35 -7.55
C LYS A 146 17.48 18.09 -8.37
N SER A 147 18.43 17.15 -8.33
CA SER A 147 18.28 15.86 -9.01
C SER A 147 17.44 14.93 -8.13
N VAL A 148 16.34 14.39 -8.67
CA VAL A 148 15.43 13.50 -7.94
C VAL A 148 15.30 12.17 -8.68
N TYR A 149 15.12 11.11 -7.89
CA TYR A 149 14.78 9.77 -8.36
C TYR A 149 13.55 9.31 -7.60
N GLY A 150 12.55 8.77 -8.27
CA GLY A 150 11.31 8.45 -7.61
C GLY A 150 10.47 7.38 -8.27
N SER A 151 9.51 6.89 -7.48
CA SER A 151 8.48 5.94 -7.91
C SER A 151 7.13 6.63 -8.02
N VAL A 152 6.42 6.34 -9.11
CA VAL A 152 5.14 6.95 -9.50
C VAL A 152 4.00 6.01 -9.17
N PHE A 153 3.04 6.47 -8.37
CA PHE A 153 1.86 5.73 -7.94
C PHE A 153 0.61 6.46 -8.43
N ARG A 154 -0.13 5.86 -9.37
CA ARG A 154 -1.30 6.47 -10.03
C ARG A 154 -2.62 6.23 -9.32
N THR A 155 -2.57 5.68 -8.11
CA THR A 155 -3.75 5.43 -7.31
C THR A 155 -4.04 6.63 -6.42
N PRO A 156 -5.25 7.22 -6.46
CA PRO A 156 -5.66 8.27 -5.55
C PRO A 156 -5.48 7.82 -4.10
N THR A 157 -4.71 8.58 -3.34
CA THR A 157 -4.27 8.15 -2.00
C THR A 157 -4.18 9.34 -1.05
N LYS A 158 -4.47 9.09 0.21
CA LYS A 158 -4.14 9.95 1.34
C LYS A 158 -2.93 9.36 2.04
N LEU A 159 -1.76 9.93 1.75
CA LEU A 159 -0.47 9.45 2.23
C LEU A 159 -0.23 9.82 3.68
N THR A 160 0.27 8.88 4.47
CA THR A 160 0.67 9.08 5.86
C THR A 160 2.18 8.96 6.07
N GLY A 161 2.89 8.35 5.13
CA GLY A 161 4.33 8.17 5.22
C GLY A 161 4.93 7.57 3.95
N MET A 162 6.23 7.37 4.01
CA MET A 162 7.00 6.66 2.97
C MET A 162 8.15 5.86 3.58
N THR A 163 8.62 4.87 2.84
CA THR A 163 9.82 4.12 3.18
C THR A 163 10.67 3.90 1.94
N TRP A 164 11.98 3.83 2.13
CA TRP A 164 12.94 3.67 1.03
C TRP A 164 14.16 2.88 1.48
N PHE A 165 14.87 2.33 0.50
CA PHE A 165 16.12 1.59 0.72
C PHE A 165 17.25 2.22 -0.09
N THR A 166 18.40 2.43 0.54
CA THR A 166 19.61 2.95 -0.13
C THR A 166 20.81 2.04 0.07
N GLU A 167 21.66 2.01 -0.94
CA GLU A 167 22.98 1.39 -0.88
C GLU A 167 24.05 2.49 -1.11
N ASN A 168 24.76 2.86 -0.05
CA ASN A 168 25.80 3.89 -0.09
C ASN A 168 27.13 3.26 -0.49
N TYR A 169 27.60 3.57 -1.68
CA TYR A 169 28.80 2.91 -2.24
C TYR A 169 30.14 3.55 -1.83
N LEU A 170 30.21 4.87 -1.68
CA LEU A 170 31.47 5.58 -1.50
C LEU A 170 31.51 6.57 -0.34
N THR A 171 30.38 6.94 0.20
CA THR A 171 30.28 7.91 1.30
C THR A 171 29.08 7.56 2.17
N THR A 172 29.26 7.72 3.47
CA THR A 172 28.14 7.57 4.42
C THR A 172 27.25 8.81 4.35
N HIS A 173 26.19 8.78 3.57
CA HIS A 173 25.15 9.79 3.62
C HIS A 173 24.14 9.42 4.69
N HIS A 174 24.17 10.13 5.80
CA HIS A 174 23.26 9.92 6.92
C HIS A 174 21.91 10.58 6.73
N THR A 175 21.76 11.40 5.69
CA THR A 175 20.50 12.12 5.40
C THR A 175 20.21 12.16 3.90
N VAL A 176 18.92 12.23 3.57
CA VAL A 176 18.38 12.49 2.23
C VAL A 176 17.34 13.59 2.30
N ASN A 177 17.00 14.19 1.17
CA ASN A 177 15.80 15.01 1.06
C ASN A 177 14.69 14.16 0.44
N ILE A 178 13.50 14.25 0.98
CA ILE A 178 12.33 13.54 0.49
C ILE A 178 11.34 14.51 -0.15
N PHE A 179 10.64 14.03 -1.17
CA PHE A 179 9.64 14.80 -1.91
C PHE A 179 8.41 13.93 -2.18
N VAL A 180 7.25 14.58 -2.17
CA VAL A 180 6.00 14.07 -2.74
C VAL A 180 5.61 15.05 -3.84
N PHE A 181 5.64 14.61 -5.09
CA PHE A 181 5.20 15.39 -6.23
C PHE A 181 3.78 15.02 -6.61
N ASP A 182 3.02 16.01 -7.07
CA ASP A 182 1.69 15.81 -7.65
C ASP A 182 1.80 15.21 -9.06
N LEU A 183 0.79 14.45 -9.44
CA LEU A 183 0.59 14.00 -10.80
C LEU A 183 -0.49 14.86 -11.47
N ASP A 184 -0.39 15.03 -12.79
CA ASP A 184 -1.45 15.62 -13.57
C ASP A 184 -2.63 14.63 -13.77
N THR A 185 -3.66 15.07 -14.48
CA THR A 185 -4.86 14.24 -14.76
C THR A 185 -4.58 13.03 -15.67
N GLU A 186 -3.43 13.02 -16.35
CA GLU A 186 -2.97 11.90 -17.18
C GLU A 186 -2.10 10.92 -16.37
N GLY A 187 -1.79 11.27 -15.12
CA GLY A 187 -0.97 10.47 -14.20
C GLY A 187 0.53 10.66 -14.43
N GLU A 188 0.95 11.75 -15.05
CA GLU A 188 2.36 12.07 -15.29
C GLU A 188 2.90 12.99 -14.17
N PRO A 189 4.16 12.82 -13.73
CA PRO A 189 4.76 13.65 -12.67
C PRO A 189 4.87 15.12 -13.09
N THR A 190 4.55 16.01 -12.15
CA THR A 190 4.67 17.47 -12.35
C THR A 190 5.77 18.05 -11.44
N SER A 191 6.10 19.33 -11.62
CA SER A 191 7.00 20.05 -10.70
C SER A 191 6.30 20.55 -9.43
N THR A 192 5.01 20.28 -9.26
CA THR A 192 4.25 20.66 -8.07
C THR A 192 4.62 19.76 -6.91
N ILE A 193 5.12 20.36 -5.84
CA ILE A 193 5.50 19.64 -4.63
C ILE A 193 4.34 19.69 -3.63
N LEU A 194 3.77 18.54 -3.30
CA LEU A 194 2.76 18.39 -2.26
C LEU A 194 3.40 18.40 -0.85
N TYR A 195 4.61 17.83 -0.74
CA TYR A 195 5.39 17.82 0.50
C TYR A 195 6.88 17.68 0.21
N SER A 196 7.71 18.31 1.04
CA SER A 196 9.16 18.07 1.03
C SER A 196 9.74 18.24 2.44
N GLN A 197 10.77 17.45 2.73
CA GLN A 197 11.56 17.55 3.95
C GLN A 197 13.02 17.32 3.63
N THR A 198 13.87 18.21 4.11
CA THR A 198 15.33 18.10 3.96
C THR A 198 15.98 17.43 5.16
N ASN A 199 17.16 16.87 4.95
CA ASN A 199 17.99 16.26 6.01
C ASN A 199 17.28 15.16 6.81
N VAL A 200 16.47 14.35 6.13
CA VAL A 200 15.80 13.20 6.75
C VAL A 200 16.82 12.09 7.00
N PRO A 201 16.90 11.51 8.22
CA PRO A 201 17.79 10.41 8.52
C PRO A 201 17.66 9.25 7.53
N ASN A 202 18.81 8.76 7.08
CA ASN A 202 18.90 7.67 6.11
C ASN A 202 19.79 6.56 6.64
N LYS A 203 19.40 5.33 6.43
CA LYS A 203 20.16 4.13 6.79
C LYS A 203 20.73 3.50 5.53
N ASP A 204 21.96 2.97 5.67
CA ASP A 204 22.62 2.26 4.59
C ASP A 204 22.30 0.76 4.64
N MET A 205 21.97 0.16 3.51
CA MET A 205 21.58 -1.26 3.38
C MET A 205 20.43 -1.70 4.30
N GLU A 206 19.62 -0.72 4.71
CA GLU A 206 18.41 -0.94 5.52
C GLU A 206 17.26 -0.07 5.01
N TRP A 207 16.04 -0.44 5.37
CA TRP A 207 14.89 0.40 5.11
C TRP A 207 14.89 1.61 6.04
N SER A 208 14.76 2.78 5.46
CA SER A 208 14.48 4.04 6.15
C SER A 208 12.99 4.35 6.00
N SER A 209 12.42 5.10 6.93
CA SER A 209 11.02 5.51 6.90
C SER A 209 10.84 6.93 7.38
N PHE A 210 9.78 7.57 6.89
CA PHE A 210 9.36 8.90 7.34
C PHE A 210 7.83 8.93 7.43
N GLU A 211 7.31 9.39 8.55
CA GLU A 211 5.90 9.63 8.79
C GLU A 211 5.60 11.11 8.54
N PHE A 212 4.63 11.41 7.68
CA PHE A 212 4.26 12.80 7.40
C PHE A 212 3.53 13.39 8.62
N PRO A 213 3.83 14.64 9.02
CA PRO A 213 3.17 15.29 10.17
C PRO A 213 1.65 15.36 10.02
N GLU A 214 1.18 15.55 8.79
CA GLU A 214 -0.23 15.50 8.40
C GLU A 214 -0.38 14.63 7.15
N PRO A 215 -1.50 13.91 6.99
CA PRO A 215 -1.75 13.14 5.78
C PRO A 215 -1.78 14.03 4.54
N ILE A 216 -1.13 13.60 3.47
CA ILE A 216 -1.03 14.33 2.20
C ILE A 216 -2.10 13.77 1.26
N ASN A 217 -3.03 14.63 0.83
CA ASN A 217 -4.04 14.25 -0.14
C ASN A 217 -3.47 14.30 -1.57
N ALA A 218 -3.50 13.18 -2.27
CA ALA A 218 -3.01 13.01 -3.64
C ALA A 218 -4.10 12.42 -4.54
N PRO A 219 -5.07 13.22 -4.99
CA PRO A 219 -6.26 12.74 -5.69
C PRO A 219 -5.98 12.17 -7.09
N ASN A 220 -4.88 12.57 -7.73
CA ASN A 220 -4.46 12.05 -9.03
C ASN A 220 -3.38 10.95 -8.92
N GLY A 221 -3.00 10.59 -7.69
CA GLY A 221 -1.79 9.82 -7.41
C GLY A 221 -0.61 10.75 -7.09
N TYR A 222 0.58 10.18 -6.98
CA TYR A 222 1.77 10.88 -6.51
C TYR A 222 3.05 10.24 -7.01
N MET A 223 4.14 10.99 -6.99
CA MET A 223 5.49 10.47 -7.11
C MET A 223 6.23 10.68 -5.78
N LEU A 224 6.74 9.62 -5.19
CA LEU A 224 7.68 9.68 -4.06
C LEU A 224 9.09 9.71 -4.59
N ALA A 225 9.87 10.70 -4.17
CA ALA A 225 11.23 10.87 -4.67
C ALA A 225 12.22 11.25 -3.57
N LEU A 226 13.47 10.92 -3.83
CA LEU A 226 14.61 11.30 -3.03
C LEU A 226 15.57 12.19 -3.82
N SER A 227 16.20 13.16 -3.14
CA SER A 227 17.37 13.86 -3.63
C SER A 227 18.51 13.82 -2.58
N TYR A 228 19.73 13.97 -3.07
CA TYR A 228 20.93 14.00 -2.25
C TYR A 228 22.09 14.60 -3.04
N GLU A 229 23.08 15.12 -2.33
CA GLU A 229 24.34 15.55 -2.95
C GLU A 229 25.36 14.39 -2.92
N GLY A 230 26.01 14.15 -4.06
CA GLY A 230 27.09 13.16 -4.17
C GLY A 230 26.66 11.80 -4.70
N HIS A 231 27.08 10.73 -4.04
CA HIS A 231 26.91 9.36 -4.53
C HIS A 231 26.02 8.53 -3.60
N VAL A 232 24.74 8.73 -3.61
CA VAL A 232 23.83 7.78 -2.98
C VAL A 232 23.27 6.83 -4.03
N GLY A 233 23.35 5.54 -3.78
CA GLY A 233 22.66 4.52 -4.56
C GLY A 233 21.24 4.35 -4.01
N LEU A 234 20.22 4.66 -4.81
CA LEU A 234 18.86 4.28 -4.49
C LEU A 234 18.69 2.81 -4.85
N GLY A 235 18.17 2.00 -3.91
CA GLY A 235 18.01 0.57 -4.11
C GLY A 235 17.11 0.25 -5.30
N LEU A 236 17.54 -0.68 -6.12
CA LEU A 236 16.76 -1.36 -7.14
C LEU A 236 16.47 -2.77 -6.66
N ASP A 237 15.30 -3.27 -6.96
CA ASP A 237 14.97 -4.68 -6.73
C ASP A 237 15.68 -5.62 -7.72
N THR A 238 15.48 -6.93 -7.59
CA THR A 238 16.07 -7.89 -8.53
C THR A 238 15.36 -7.88 -9.88
N GLY A 239 14.14 -7.34 -9.97
CA GLY A 239 13.28 -7.44 -11.15
C GLY A 239 12.78 -8.85 -11.43
N GLU A 240 13.06 -9.81 -10.56
CA GLU A 240 12.70 -11.21 -10.71
C GLU A 240 11.55 -11.59 -9.76
N GLY A 241 10.72 -12.54 -10.17
CA GLY A 241 9.64 -13.08 -9.37
C GLY A 241 8.24 -12.70 -9.88
N PRO A 242 7.22 -13.50 -9.55
CA PRO A 242 5.86 -13.33 -10.08
C PRO A 242 5.07 -12.18 -9.39
N ASP A 243 5.41 -11.84 -8.15
CA ASP A 243 4.54 -11.00 -7.31
C ASP A 243 4.61 -9.51 -7.63
N TYR A 244 5.74 -9.01 -8.11
CA TYR A 244 5.92 -7.60 -8.47
C TYR A 244 6.81 -7.48 -9.71
N PRO A 245 6.33 -7.86 -10.90
CA PRO A 245 7.10 -7.69 -12.12
C PRO A 245 7.28 -6.20 -12.41
N PHE A 246 8.40 -5.85 -13.05
CA PHE A 246 8.61 -4.47 -13.49
C PHE A 246 7.45 -4.00 -14.37
N THR A 247 6.96 -2.82 -14.07
CA THR A 247 5.90 -2.15 -14.83
C THR A 247 6.45 -0.84 -15.39
N GLU A 248 6.26 -0.60 -16.68
CA GLU A 248 6.69 0.63 -17.33
C GLU A 248 6.00 1.86 -16.69
N LYS A 249 6.69 3.01 -16.77
CA LYS A 249 6.24 4.29 -16.22
C LYS A 249 6.02 4.32 -14.71
N THR A 250 6.67 3.44 -13.96
CA THR A 250 6.60 3.42 -12.50
C THR A 250 7.81 4.05 -11.81
N ASN A 251 8.92 4.24 -12.53
CA ASN A 251 10.11 4.86 -11.97
C ASN A 251 10.63 5.94 -12.91
N CYS A 252 10.95 7.08 -12.36
CA CYS A 252 11.50 8.18 -13.15
C CYS A 252 12.54 8.99 -12.36
N PHE A 253 13.28 9.79 -13.09
CA PHE A 253 14.24 10.74 -12.52
C PHE A 253 14.17 12.08 -13.25
N SER A 254 14.70 13.11 -12.59
CA SER A 254 14.93 14.41 -13.17
C SER A 254 16.27 14.96 -12.70
N GLU A 255 17.06 15.55 -13.59
CA GLU A 255 18.29 16.25 -13.23
C GLU A 255 18.01 17.59 -12.53
N ASP A 256 16.91 18.23 -12.87
CA ASP A 256 16.39 19.42 -12.22
C ASP A 256 14.85 19.37 -12.23
N TYR A 257 14.28 18.94 -11.11
CA TYR A 257 12.82 18.78 -10.95
C TYR A 257 12.05 20.09 -11.12
N THR A 258 12.70 21.24 -10.96
CA THR A 258 12.04 22.55 -11.12
C THR A 258 11.63 22.83 -12.56
N THR A 259 12.20 22.11 -13.50
CA THR A 259 11.85 22.20 -14.93
C THR A 259 10.58 21.45 -15.30
N GLY A 260 10.07 20.57 -14.41
CA GLY A 260 8.93 19.69 -14.69
C GLY A 260 9.23 18.57 -15.69
N LYS A 261 10.52 18.35 -16.02
CA LYS A 261 10.93 17.29 -16.95
C LYS A 261 11.36 16.06 -16.17
N PHE A 262 10.65 14.98 -16.36
CA PHE A 262 10.94 13.67 -15.81
C PHE A 262 11.17 12.67 -16.94
N THR A 263 12.14 11.78 -16.76
CA THR A 263 12.49 10.72 -17.71
C THR A 263 12.28 9.38 -17.04
N TYR A 264 11.60 8.46 -17.70
CA TYR A 264 11.37 7.12 -17.16
C TYR A 264 12.63 6.26 -17.27
N THR A 265 12.84 5.39 -16.26
CA THR A 265 14.08 4.61 -16.17
C THR A 265 14.23 3.60 -17.30
N GLU A 266 13.14 3.08 -17.85
CA GLU A 266 13.15 2.17 -19.00
C GLU A 266 13.64 2.82 -20.30
N GLU A 267 13.58 4.14 -20.43
CA GLU A 267 14.17 4.88 -21.56
C GLU A 267 15.71 4.76 -21.59
N HIS A 268 16.29 4.34 -20.46
CA HIS A 268 17.72 4.05 -20.29
C HIS A 268 18.00 2.56 -20.05
N ASP A 269 17.11 1.68 -20.51
CA ASP A 269 17.18 0.22 -20.36
C ASP A 269 17.21 -0.29 -18.89
N ILE A 270 16.77 0.52 -17.94
CA ILE A 270 16.65 0.13 -16.53
C ILE A 270 15.23 -0.35 -16.27
N LYS A 271 15.03 -1.67 -16.30
CA LYS A 271 13.77 -2.37 -16.10
C LYS A 271 13.73 -3.08 -14.76
N ARG A 272 13.89 -2.32 -13.69
CA ARG A 272 13.84 -2.75 -12.29
C ARG A 272 13.14 -1.68 -11.47
N SER A 273 12.44 -2.08 -10.44
CA SER A 273 11.71 -1.13 -9.60
C SER A 273 12.62 -0.49 -8.54
N LEU A 274 12.48 0.81 -8.38
CA LEU A 274 13.09 1.53 -7.26
C LEU A 274 12.45 1.05 -5.95
N MET A 275 13.28 0.83 -4.94
CA MET A 275 12.82 0.43 -3.60
C MET A 275 12.36 1.66 -2.82
N ILE A 276 11.29 2.27 -3.30
CA ILE A 276 10.56 3.38 -2.65
C ILE A 276 9.10 2.98 -2.55
N ARG A 277 8.51 3.14 -1.36
CA ARG A 277 7.15 2.71 -1.05
C ARG A 277 6.37 3.80 -0.37
N GLY A 278 5.09 3.93 -0.70
CA GLY A 278 4.15 4.79 -0.01
C GLY A 278 3.40 4.05 1.09
N ILE A 279 3.03 4.78 2.14
CA ILE A 279 2.17 4.31 3.22
C ILE A 279 0.97 5.25 3.27
N GLY A 280 -0.25 4.72 3.21
CA GLY A 280 -1.45 5.55 3.21
C GLY A 280 -2.74 4.75 3.08
N ILE A 281 -3.82 5.45 2.85
CA ILE A 281 -5.15 4.90 2.61
C ILE A 281 -5.64 5.33 1.22
N LEU A 282 -6.47 4.52 0.58
CA LEU A 282 -7.11 4.89 -0.68
C LEU A 282 -8.03 6.08 -0.45
N SER A 283 -8.03 7.06 -1.37
CA SER A 283 -8.94 8.19 -1.29
C SER A 283 -10.40 7.71 -1.32
N GLY A 284 -11.21 8.22 -0.38
CA GLY A 284 -12.60 7.80 -0.20
C GLY A 284 -12.82 6.67 0.83
N GLU A 285 -11.80 5.89 1.18
CA GLU A 285 -11.94 4.83 2.21
C GLU A 285 -12.00 5.40 3.64
N ASP A 286 -11.38 6.53 3.87
CA ASP A 286 -11.38 7.23 5.17
C ASP A 286 -12.66 8.03 5.46
N GLU A 287 -13.57 8.14 4.49
CA GLU A 287 -14.88 8.79 4.66
C GLU A 287 -15.82 7.99 5.57
N LEU A 288 -15.58 6.68 5.67
CA LEU A 288 -16.35 5.81 6.54
C LEU A 288 -15.66 5.65 7.91
N PRO A 289 -16.38 5.86 9.01
CA PRO A 289 -15.84 5.61 10.33
C PRO A 289 -15.48 4.13 10.48
N PRO A 290 -14.49 3.77 11.33
CA PRO A 290 -14.20 2.39 11.62
C PRO A 290 -15.44 1.67 12.16
N ALA A 291 -15.60 0.39 11.78
CA ALA A 291 -16.75 -0.41 12.21
C ALA A 291 -16.74 -0.72 13.72
N THR A 292 -15.58 -0.63 14.37
CA THR A 292 -15.46 -0.73 15.83
C THR A 292 -15.46 0.65 16.48
N THR A 293 -16.18 0.79 17.60
CA THR A 293 -16.25 2.03 18.40
C THR A 293 -15.43 1.96 19.68
N ASP A 294 -15.03 0.75 20.10
CA ASP A 294 -14.28 0.52 21.34
C ASP A 294 -12.77 0.69 21.11
N LYS A 295 -12.32 1.94 20.97
CA LYS A 295 -10.89 2.24 20.85
C LYS A 295 -10.26 2.25 22.24
N LYS A 296 -9.29 1.37 22.47
CA LYS A 296 -8.49 1.33 23.70
C LYS A 296 -7.01 1.34 23.33
N TYR A 297 -6.25 2.16 24.03
CA TYR A 297 -4.80 2.22 23.89
C TYR A 297 -4.14 1.63 25.13
N GLN A 298 -3.03 0.95 24.91
CA GLN A 298 -2.17 0.48 25.99
C GLN A 298 -0.82 1.19 25.84
N VAL A 299 -0.31 1.74 26.92
CA VAL A 299 1.00 2.37 26.99
C VAL A 299 1.93 1.44 27.76
N TRP A 300 3.05 1.07 27.14
CA TRP A 300 4.04 0.20 27.73
C TRP A 300 5.34 0.95 27.96
N ARG A 301 5.98 0.73 29.10
CA ARG A 301 7.29 1.27 29.42
C ARG A 301 8.33 0.17 29.32
N LEU A 302 9.48 0.49 28.72
CA LEU A 302 10.63 -0.40 28.59
C LEU A 302 11.93 0.39 28.67
N THR A 303 13.04 -0.26 29.04
CA THR A 303 14.37 0.27 28.88
C THR A 303 14.94 -0.11 27.51
N THR A 304 16.04 0.53 27.10
CA THR A 304 16.69 0.23 25.81
C THR A 304 17.11 -1.23 25.70
N GLU A 305 17.53 -1.84 26.83
CA GLU A 305 17.93 -3.25 26.90
C GLU A 305 16.75 -4.21 26.75
N GLN A 306 15.53 -3.76 27.05
CA GLN A 306 14.31 -4.56 27.03
C GLN A 306 13.57 -4.49 25.69
N LYS A 307 14.04 -3.71 24.70
CA LYS A 307 13.31 -3.48 23.45
C LYS A 307 12.92 -4.76 22.71
N ASP A 308 13.74 -5.79 22.76
CA ASP A 308 13.56 -7.05 22.06
C ASP A 308 13.00 -8.18 22.99
N THR A 309 12.55 -7.84 24.22
CA THR A 309 12.00 -8.75 25.21
C THR A 309 10.63 -8.28 25.72
N PRO A 310 9.55 -8.41 24.91
CA PRO A 310 8.23 -7.87 25.24
C PRO A 310 7.65 -8.35 26.58
N GLU A 311 8.05 -9.52 27.04
CA GLU A 311 7.65 -10.08 28.33
C GLU A 311 8.17 -9.30 29.55
N GLN A 312 9.15 -8.42 29.36
CA GLN A 312 9.71 -7.55 30.39
C GLN A 312 9.15 -6.12 30.36
N TRP A 313 8.27 -5.82 29.42
CA TRP A 313 7.66 -4.49 29.30
C TRP A 313 6.63 -4.28 30.39
N GLU A 314 6.57 -3.08 30.94
CA GLU A 314 5.63 -2.70 31.98
C GLU A 314 4.44 -1.94 31.38
N LEU A 315 3.23 -2.46 31.58
CA LEU A 315 1.98 -1.77 31.21
C LEU A 315 1.74 -0.63 32.20
N LEU A 316 1.58 0.60 31.68
CA LEU A 316 1.30 1.79 32.47
C LEU A 316 -0.19 2.06 32.63
#